data_704e7630c430e73a1128ae0cd1a57d90
#
_entry.id   704e7630c430e73a1128ae0cd1a57d90
#
_cell.length_a   1.000
_cell.length_b   1.000
_cell.length_c   1.000
_cell.angle_alpha   90.00
_cell.angle_beta   90.00
_cell.angle_gamma   90.00
#
_symmetry.space_group_name_H-M   'P 1'
#
loop_
_entity.id
_entity.type
_entity.pdbx_description
1 polymer ?
#
loop_
_entity_poly.entity_id
_entity_poly.type
_entity_poly.pdbx_seq_one_letter_code
_entity_poly.pdbx_strand_id
1 'polypeptide(L)'
;LPKRALRLRLLGLGAICALFAACENTPSNLKQPLVAMSGFSFYDDPLSYINNVRAKSGLNQLAQNEILNTSALNHAKYVVANEAMSHDESPGKPNFMGENPSKRAFYAGYNAAVRENLSYNSSDLKSAIDGLLSAIYHRFAFLDFASDEIGIGYFEHGKKSSYVFEMGNSRLNAFCSRNLNDEGSGKFLLGMCKNETLRMREDKFKSATALNSRPYVYYPNDEPALAFFSNEIPDPMPGCKITANPVSVEFNAEEPPVTMKSFKIYESGRELQNVKILDKNSDPNAILSDRQFVLFSREVFKFDAKYSAEFNYEQGGKQKTLRWEFITQAPKFRYFVVQGGENLSVKNGAFYDIFVAPKDCNDLMKSYKTSYSFMDKPEISSPAANMLRVKLNGAKGAKLEISTGNGAVINLYLSDDSKSYGGMGKIYAAIAVVLAAIILFYLLARRRGR
;
A
#
# COMPACT_ATOMS: atom_id res chain seq x y z
N LEU A 1 -9.22 88.79 -7.42
CA LEU A 1 -10.36 87.90 -7.20
C LEU A 1 -9.91 86.47 -7.39
N PRO A 2 -10.29 85.58 -6.52
CA PRO A 2 -9.40 84.50 -6.09
C PRO A 2 -9.65 83.12 -6.77
N LYS A 3 -8.57 82.42 -7.03
CA LYS A 3 -8.59 80.99 -7.36
C LYS A 3 -8.67 80.22 -6.05
N ARG A 4 -9.78 79.60 -5.78
CA ARG A 4 -9.95 78.61 -4.72
C ARG A 4 -10.48 77.34 -5.29
N ALA A 5 -9.81 76.28 -4.86
CA ALA A 5 -10.29 74.92 -4.62
C ALA A 5 -10.53 74.00 -5.82
N LEU A 6 -9.54 73.25 -6.14
CA LEU A 6 -9.75 71.84 -6.53
C LEU A 6 -8.60 71.04 -5.99
N ARG A 7 -8.55 70.89 -4.66
CA ARG A 7 -7.74 69.88 -3.94
C ARG A 7 -8.69 69.22 -2.98
N LEU A 8 -9.43 68.26 -3.48
CA LEU A 8 -10.01 67.18 -2.66
C LEU A 8 -10.57 66.13 -3.61
N ARG A 9 -10.27 64.91 -3.37
CA ARG A 9 -10.78 63.66 -3.96
C ARG A 9 -9.85 62.92 -4.93
N LEU A 10 -8.64 62.73 -4.51
CA LEU A 10 -7.76 61.67 -5.07
C LEU A 10 -7.07 60.88 -3.95
N LEU A 11 -7.75 60.72 -2.81
CA LEU A 11 -7.30 59.95 -1.67
C LEU A 11 -8.30 58.86 -1.25
N GLY A 12 -9.15 58.42 -2.17
CA GLY A 12 -10.19 57.43 -1.85
C GLY A 12 -10.19 56.16 -2.69
N LEU A 13 -9.26 55.98 -3.65
CA LEU A 13 -9.25 54.78 -4.51
C LEU A 13 -8.02 53.89 -4.37
N GLY A 14 -7.12 54.18 -3.43
CA GLY A 14 -5.91 53.41 -3.21
C GLY A 14 -6.00 52.34 -2.09
N ALA A 15 -7.13 52.24 -1.38
CA ALA A 15 -7.24 51.40 -0.18
C ALA A 15 -8.21 50.20 -0.28
N ILE A 16 -8.70 49.87 -1.47
CA ILE A 16 -9.66 48.75 -1.63
C ILE A 16 -9.08 47.53 -2.38
N CYS A 17 -7.85 47.62 -2.89
CA CYS A 17 -7.21 46.44 -3.54
C CYS A 17 -6.32 45.59 -2.65
N ALA A 18 -6.34 45.75 -1.35
CA ALA A 18 -5.45 45.05 -0.43
C ALA A 18 -6.16 44.08 0.56
N LEU A 19 -7.39 43.64 0.30
CA LEU A 19 -8.14 42.84 1.27
C LEU A 19 -8.93 41.67 0.66
N PHE A 20 -8.38 41.00 -0.35
CA PHE A 20 -8.85 39.67 -0.73
C PHE A 20 -7.67 38.75 -1.11
N ALA A 21 -6.56 38.80 -0.36
CA ALA A 21 -5.83 37.55 -0.13
C ALA A 21 -6.65 36.79 0.92
N ALA A 22 -7.68 36.09 0.50
CA ALA A 22 -8.30 35.10 1.32
C ALA A 22 -7.20 34.06 1.66
N CYS A 23 -6.61 34.19 2.84
CA CYS A 23 -5.92 33.07 3.47
C CYS A 23 -6.96 31.95 3.52
N GLU A 24 -6.91 31.03 2.56
CA GLU A 24 -7.59 29.75 2.71
C GLU A 24 -7.02 29.16 4.00
N ASN A 25 -7.78 29.23 5.08
CA ASN A 25 -7.45 28.57 6.33
C ASN A 25 -7.47 27.07 6.05
N THR A 26 -6.34 26.54 5.61
CA THR A 26 -6.13 25.09 5.55
C THR A 26 -6.24 24.59 6.99
N PRO A 27 -7.15 23.64 7.30
CA PRO A 27 -7.25 23.11 8.65
C PRO A 27 -5.87 22.69 9.13
N SER A 28 -5.48 23.05 10.36
CA SER A 28 -4.15 22.82 10.91
C SER A 28 -3.76 21.36 10.98
N ASN A 29 -4.74 20.43 10.92
CA ASN A 29 -4.58 18.98 10.93
C ASN A 29 -4.61 18.33 9.53
N LEU A 30 -4.85 19.11 8.44
CA LEU A 30 -4.81 18.60 7.07
C LEU A 30 -3.37 18.51 6.59
N LYS A 31 -2.97 17.32 6.15
CA LYS A 31 -1.65 17.05 5.57
C LYS A 31 -1.77 16.87 4.06
N GLN A 32 -0.71 17.23 3.34
CA GLN A 32 -0.59 16.98 1.92
C GLN A 32 0.58 16.03 1.70
N PRO A 33 0.46 15.03 0.79
CA PRO A 33 1.60 14.21 0.41
C PRO A 33 2.74 15.09 -0.10
N LEU A 34 3.97 14.85 0.35
CA LEU A 34 5.16 15.61 -0.07
C LEU A 34 5.45 15.41 -1.56
N VAL A 35 5.15 14.21 -2.08
CA VAL A 35 5.26 13.88 -3.49
C VAL A 35 3.85 13.61 -4.01
N ALA A 36 3.33 14.52 -4.84
CA ALA A 36 2.13 14.23 -5.62
C ALA A 36 2.48 13.09 -6.58
N MET A 37 1.79 11.97 -6.52
CA MET A 37 1.90 10.91 -7.53
C MET A 37 1.34 11.48 -8.83
N SER A 38 2.23 12.06 -9.65
CA SER A 38 1.90 12.65 -10.93
C SER A 38 2.04 11.63 -12.05
N GLY A 39 0.96 11.43 -12.81
CA GLY A 39 1.02 10.86 -14.14
C GLY A 39 1.32 9.37 -14.20
N PHE A 40 1.39 8.83 -15.41
CA PHE A 40 1.79 7.46 -15.73
C PHE A 40 3.12 7.13 -15.04
N SER A 41 3.05 6.28 -14.07
CA SER A 41 4.16 5.91 -13.20
C SER A 41 4.57 4.48 -13.54
N PHE A 42 5.85 4.14 -13.44
CA PHE A 42 6.31 2.76 -13.56
C PHE A 42 5.61 1.80 -12.57
N TYR A 43 4.88 2.32 -11.58
CA TYR A 43 3.99 1.56 -10.70
C TYR A 43 2.77 0.94 -11.41
N ASP A 44 2.47 1.34 -12.65
CA ASP A 44 1.38 0.77 -13.44
C ASP A 44 1.81 -0.53 -14.14
N ASP A 45 3.12 -0.80 -14.21
CA ASP A 45 3.69 -2.05 -14.68
C ASP A 45 4.27 -2.87 -13.51
N PRO A 46 3.70 -4.05 -13.20
CA PRO A 46 4.13 -4.85 -12.05
C PRO A 46 5.59 -5.28 -12.11
N LEU A 47 6.08 -5.64 -13.29
CA LEU A 47 7.46 -6.07 -13.48
C LEU A 47 8.44 -4.93 -13.23
N SER A 48 8.16 -3.75 -13.78
CA SER A 48 8.97 -2.55 -13.58
C SER A 48 9.00 -2.15 -12.11
N TYR A 49 7.88 -2.24 -11.40
CA TYR A 49 7.84 -1.89 -9.98
C TYR A 49 8.64 -2.87 -9.12
N ILE A 50 8.42 -4.18 -9.27
CA ILE A 50 9.18 -5.20 -8.52
C ILE A 50 10.68 -5.06 -8.84
N ASN A 51 11.05 -4.88 -10.09
CA ASN A 51 12.44 -4.73 -10.51
C ASN A 51 13.10 -3.45 -10.00
N ASN A 52 12.35 -2.35 -9.84
CA ASN A 52 12.86 -1.15 -9.19
C ASN A 52 13.18 -1.42 -7.71
N VAL A 53 12.28 -2.08 -6.97
CA VAL A 53 12.51 -2.45 -5.56
C VAL A 53 13.72 -3.38 -5.43
N ARG A 54 13.84 -4.39 -6.30
CA ARG A 54 15.00 -5.32 -6.33
C ARG A 54 16.31 -4.59 -6.64
N ALA A 55 16.32 -3.71 -7.64
CA ALA A 55 17.51 -2.93 -8.01
C ALA A 55 17.97 -2.01 -6.87
N LYS A 56 17.04 -1.33 -6.19
CA LYS A 56 17.34 -0.52 -4.99
C LYS A 56 17.84 -1.37 -3.82
N SER A 57 17.46 -2.64 -3.75
CA SER A 57 18.01 -3.61 -2.80
C SER A 57 19.37 -4.19 -3.26
N GLY A 58 19.83 -3.87 -4.48
CA GLY A 58 21.09 -4.37 -5.07
C GLY A 58 20.98 -5.79 -5.62
N LEU A 59 19.74 -6.25 -5.91
CA LEU A 59 19.49 -7.55 -6.53
C LEU A 59 19.36 -7.41 -8.06
N ASN A 60 19.63 -8.51 -8.77
CA ASN A 60 19.35 -8.61 -10.19
C ASN A 60 17.86 -8.47 -10.46
N GLN A 61 17.52 -7.88 -11.59
CA GLN A 61 16.15 -7.80 -12.09
C GLN A 61 15.64 -9.19 -12.48
N LEU A 62 14.34 -9.40 -12.37
CA LEU A 62 13.65 -10.59 -12.84
C LEU A 62 13.27 -10.41 -14.31
N ALA A 63 13.48 -11.44 -15.12
CA ALA A 63 12.98 -11.52 -16.48
C ALA A 63 11.57 -12.10 -16.51
N GLN A 64 10.69 -11.55 -17.34
CA GLN A 64 9.36 -12.12 -17.54
C GLN A 64 9.45 -13.51 -18.20
N ASN A 65 8.66 -14.47 -17.70
CA ASN A 65 8.58 -15.81 -18.23
C ASN A 65 7.12 -16.17 -18.56
N GLU A 66 6.82 -16.45 -19.83
CA GLU A 66 5.46 -16.67 -20.33
C GLU A 66 4.82 -17.96 -19.79
N ILE A 67 5.61 -18.96 -19.47
CA ILE A 67 5.10 -20.21 -18.84
C ILE A 67 4.63 -19.91 -17.43
N LEU A 68 5.41 -19.13 -16.68
CA LEU A 68 5.04 -18.69 -15.34
C LEU A 68 3.89 -17.68 -15.37
N ASN A 69 3.79 -16.80 -16.38
CA ASN A 69 2.60 -15.95 -16.59
C ASN A 69 1.32 -16.80 -16.73
N THR A 70 1.40 -17.88 -17.50
CA THR A 70 0.26 -18.80 -17.70
C THR A 70 -0.13 -19.47 -16.39
N SER A 71 0.82 -19.96 -15.61
CA SER A 71 0.59 -20.56 -14.29
C SER A 71 -0.05 -19.57 -13.33
N ALA A 72 0.54 -18.39 -13.19
CA ALA A 72 0.07 -17.31 -12.32
C ALA A 72 -1.34 -16.84 -12.69
N LEU A 73 -1.64 -16.66 -13.99
CA LEU A 73 -2.98 -16.28 -14.46
C LEU A 73 -4.04 -17.36 -14.15
N ASN A 74 -3.70 -18.62 -14.32
CA ASN A 74 -4.62 -19.72 -14.02
C ASN A 74 -4.95 -19.78 -12.52
N HIS A 75 -3.93 -19.58 -11.65
CA HIS A 75 -4.18 -19.49 -10.22
C HIS A 75 -5.00 -18.26 -9.84
N ALA A 76 -4.75 -17.10 -10.43
CA ALA A 76 -5.58 -15.91 -10.23
C ALA A 76 -7.06 -16.16 -10.57
N LYS A 77 -7.35 -16.89 -11.67
CA LYS A 77 -8.71 -17.33 -12.03
C LYS A 77 -9.30 -18.29 -10.99
N TYR A 78 -8.51 -19.25 -10.49
CA TYR A 78 -8.96 -20.18 -9.46
C TYR A 78 -9.34 -19.44 -8.17
N VAL A 79 -8.48 -18.54 -7.70
CA VAL A 79 -8.68 -17.73 -6.48
C VAL A 79 -9.99 -16.93 -6.57
N VAL A 80 -10.22 -16.23 -7.69
CA VAL A 80 -11.42 -15.40 -7.88
C VAL A 80 -12.68 -16.28 -8.01
N ALA A 81 -12.62 -17.39 -8.76
CA ALA A 81 -13.77 -18.28 -8.97
C ALA A 81 -14.21 -19.00 -7.68
N ASN A 82 -13.27 -19.35 -6.80
CA ASN A 82 -13.54 -20.12 -5.60
C ASN A 82 -13.54 -19.26 -4.32
N GLU A 83 -13.25 -17.95 -4.41
CA GLU A 83 -13.10 -17.04 -3.27
C GLU A 83 -12.07 -17.55 -2.23
N ALA A 84 -11.04 -18.21 -2.72
CA ALA A 84 -10.06 -18.92 -1.92
C ALA A 84 -8.71 -18.17 -1.93
N MET A 85 -8.46 -17.35 -0.90
CA MET A 85 -7.15 -16.74 -0.68
C MET A 85 -6.20 -17.79 -0.09
N SER A 86 -5.62 -18.61 -0.96
CA SER A 86 -4.71 -19.71 -0.59
C SER A 86 -3.71 -19.94 -1.71
N HIS A 87 -2.49 -20.34 -1.35
CA HIS A 87 -1.50 -20.87 -2.30
C HIS A 87 -1.86 -22.26 -2.83
N ASP A 88 -2.73 -22.99 -2.14
CA ASP A 88 -3.14 -24.33 -2.52
C ASP A 88 -4.49 -24.33 -3.26
N GLU A 89 -4.62 -25.21 -4.23
CA GLU A 89 -5.86 -25.51 -4.93
C GLU A 89 -6.39 -26.88 -4.55
N SER A 90 -7.71 -27.03 -4.52
CA SER A 90 -8.37 -28.31 -4.23
C SER A 90 -8.85 -28.98 -5.51
N PRO A 91 -8.56 -30.26 -5.74
CA PRO A 91 -9.07 -31.02 -6.89
C PRO A 91 -10.60 -30.95 -7.00
N GLY A 92 -11.09 -30.88 -8.24
CA GLY A 92 -12.53 -30.82 -8.52
C GLY A 92 -13.16 -29.42 -8.40
N LYS A 93 -12.43 -28.40 -7.97
CA LYS A 93 -12.89 -27.03 -7.98
C LYS A 93 -12.70 -26.36 -9.36
N PRO A 94 -13.54 -25.39 -9.76
CA PRO A 94 -13.34 -24.62 -10.98
C PRO A 94 -11.93 -24.07 -11.13
N ASN A 95 -11.36 -24.18 -12.33
CA ASN A 95 -10.01 -23.73 -12.68
C ASN A 95 -8.86 -24.44 -11.92
N PHE A 96 -9.09 -25.60 -11.34
CA PHE A 96 -8.01 -26.39 -10.72
C PHE A 96 -6.94 -26.76 -11.75
N MET A 97 -5.67 -26.47 -11.46
CA MET A 97 -4.51 -26.75 -12.32
C MET A 97 -3.39 -27.50 -11.60
N GLY A 98 -3.41 -27.55 -10.29
CA GLY A 98 -2.40 -28.22 -9.48
C GLY A 98 -2.47 -27.80 -8.02
N GLU A 99 -2.20 -28.73 -7.13
CA GLU A 99 -2.41 -28.60 -5.68
C GLU A 99 -1.63 -27.47 -5.02
N ASN A 100 -0.46 -27.12 -5.56
CA ASN A 100 0.41 -26.08 -5.02
C ASN A 100 1.11 -25.31 -6.15
N PRO A 101 1.81 -24.19 -5.87
CA PRO A 101 2.44 -23.35 -6.90
C PRO A 101 3.35 -24.13 -7.85
N SER A 102 4.24 -24.98 -7.33
CA SER A 102 5.15 -25.76 -8.18
C SER A 102 4.40 -26.76 -9.08
N LYS A 103 3.35 -27.40 -8.58
CA LYS A 103 2.53 -28.32 -9.42
C LYS A 103 1.80 -27.57 -10.54
N ARG A 104 1.34 -26.34 -10.29
CA ARG A 104 0.75 -25.49 -11.33
C ARG A 104 1.77 -25.06 -12.37
N ALA A 105 2.96 -24.63 -11.93
CA ALA A 105 4.07 -24.30 -12.83
C ALA A 105 4.48 -25.52 -13.68
N PHE A 106 4.54 -26.71 -13.08
CA PHE A 106 4.78 -27.97 -13.80
C PHE A 106 3.71 -28.30 -14.84
N TYR A 107 2.44 -28.04 -14.52
CA TYR A 107 1.34 -28.22 -15.46
C TYR A 107 1.46 -27.26 -16.64
N ALA A 108 1.81 -26.00 -16.38
CA ALA A 108 2.05 -25.00 -17.41
C ALA A 108 3.28 -25.27 -18.28
N GLY A 109 4.21 -26.14 -17.84
CA GLY A 109 5.40 -26.51 -18.59
C GLY A 109 6.72 -25.97 -18.06
N TYR A 110 6.72 -25.31 -16.90
CA TYR A 110 7.93 -24.95 -16.17
C TYR A 110 8.42 -26.16 -15.37
N ASN A 111 9.69 -26.51 -15.44
CA ASN A 111 10.15 -27.80 -14.92
C ASN A 111 10.84 -27.75 -13.54
N ALA A 112 11.03 -26.57 -12.97
CA ALA A 112 11.59 -26.36 -11.64
C ALA A 112 10.54 -25.85 -10.64
N ALA A 113 10.76 -26.06 -9.35
CA ALA A 113 9.94 -25.49 -8.29
C ALA A 113 9.98 -23.95 -8.31
N VAL A 114 8.89 -23.33 -7.90
CA VAL A 114 8.70 -21.86 -7.86
C VAL A 114 8.31 -21.39 -6.47
N ARG A 115 8.51 -20.07 -6.23
CA ARG A 115 7.92 -19.35 -5.10
C ARG A 115 6.72 -18.55 -5.60
N GLU A 116 5.73 -18.31 -4.74
CA GLU A 116 4.53 -17.58 -5.13
C GLU A 116 4.19 -16.50 -4.10
N ASN A 117 3.79 -15.35 -4.60
CA ASN A 117 3.10 -14.30 -3.86
C ASN A 117 1.68 -14.13 -4.42
N LEU A 118 0.70 -13.96 -3.54
CA LEU A 118 -0.71 -13.82 -3.86
C LEU A 118 -1.32 -12.63 -3.15
N SER A 119 -2.03 -11.77 -3.89
CA SER A 119 -2.84 -10.68 -3.32
C SER A 119 -4.28 -10.80 -3.83
N TYR A 120 -5.25 -10.71 -2.90
CA TYR A 120 -6.67 -10.85 -3.19
C TYR A 120 -7.43 -9.57 -2.81
N ASN A 121 -8.25 -9.05 -3.74
CA ASN A 121 -9.07 -7.85 -3.58
C ASN A 121 -8.29 -6.57 -3.21
N SER A 122 -7.04 -6.45 -3.63
CA SER A 122 -6.32 -5.18 -3.52
C SER A 122 -6.94 -4.11 -4.40
N SER A 123 -6.91 -2.86 -3.95
CA SER A 123 -7.55 -1.73 -4.64
C SER A 123 -6.94 -1.41 -6.01
N ASP A 124 -5.66 -1.70 -6.15
CA ASP A 124 -4.87 -1.50 -7.37
C ASP A 124 -3.57 -2.32 -7.29
N LEU A 125 -2.82 -2.33 -8.39
CA LEU A 125 -1.56 -3.06 -8.52
C LEU A 125 -0.50 -2.62 -7.50
N LYS A 126 -0.32 -1.30 -7.33
CA LYS A 126 0.65 -0.78 -6.36
C LYS A 126 0.31 -1.24 -4.95
N SER A 127 -0.95 -1.16 -4.57
CA SER A 127 -1.43 -1.63 -3.26
C SER A 127 -1.21 -3.12 -3.06
N ALA A 128 -1.35 -3.94 -4.12
CA ALA A 128 -1.07 -5.38 -4.07
C ALA A 128 0.41 -5.65 -3.77
N ILE A 129 1.32 -5.03 -4.51
CA ILE A 129 2.78 -5.22 -4.34
C ILE A 129 3.25 -4.64 -3.00
N ASP A 130 2.82 -3.43 -2.63
CA ASP A 130 3.18 -2.81 -1.35
C ASP A 130 2.70 -3.63 -0.16
N GLY A 131 1.49 -4.18 -0.24
CA GLY A 131 0.95 -5.10 0.76
C GLY A 131 1.83 -6.33 0.95
N LEU A 132 2.23 -6.96 -0.15
CA LEU A 132 3.11 -8.13 -0.15
C LEU A 132 4.54 -7.77 0.32
N LEU A 133 5.05 -6.59 0.00
CA LEU A 133 6.33 -6.11 0.52
C LEU A 133 6.26 -5.77 2.03
N SER A 134 5.08 -5.43 2.56
CA SER A 134 4.90 -5.23 4.00
C SER A 134 4.78 -6.55 4.76
N ALA A 135 4.38 -7.62 4.11
CA ALA A 135 4.25 -8.98 4.63
C ALA A 135 5.61 -9.71 4.53
N ILE A 136 6.19 -10.12 5.66
CA ILE A 136 7.61 -10.53 5.70
C ILE A 136 7.92 -11.78 4.89
N TYR A 137 7.06 -12.80 4.91
CA TYR A 137 7.31 -14.05 4.18
C TYR A 137 7.18 -13.81 2.67
N HIS A 138 6.22 -12.99 2.24
CA HIS A 138 6.03 -12.59 0.85
C HIS A 138 7.14 -11.64 0.37
N ARG A 139 7.62 -10.74 1.24
CA ARG A 139 8.76 -9.87 0.97
C ARG A 139 10.00 -10.66 0.61
N PHE A 140 10.34 -11.68 1.42
CA PHE A 140 11.50 -12.51 1.17
C PHE A 140 11.39 -13.32 -0.13
N ALA A 141 10.17 -13.60 -0.60
CA ALA A 141 9.99 -14.18 -1.94
C ALA A 141 10.28 -13.17 -3.06
N PHE A 142 9.83 -11.91 -2.94
CA PHE A 142 10.17 -10.87 -3.92
C PHE A 142 11.65 -10.46 -3.92
N LEU A 143 12.30 -10.52 -2.75
CA LEU A 143 13.71 -10.14 -2.57
C LEU A 143 14.65 -11.34 -2.52
N ASP A 144 14.20 -12.50 -2.98
CA ASP A 144 14.99 -13.72 -3.01
C ASP A 144 16.24 -13.58 -3.90
N PHE A 145 17.38 -14.01 -3.39
CA PHE A 145 18.67 -14.00 -4.11
C PHE A 145 18.74 -14.99 -5.27
N ALA A 146 17.94 -16.05 -5.20
CA ALA A 146 18.00 -17.17 -6.12
C ALA A 146 16.99 -17.09 -7.28
N SER A 147 16.17 -16.04 -7.35
CA SER A 147 15.20 -15.85 -8.43
C SER A 147 15.71 -14.89 -9.49
N ASP A 148 15.52 -15.23 -10.78
CA ASP A 148 15.85 -14.41 -11.96
C ASP A 148 14.72 -14.36 -13.00
N GLU A 149 13.63 -15.13 -12.80
CA GLU A 149 12.46 -15.13 -13.65
C GLU A 149 11.20 -14.88 -12.80
N ILE A 150 10.16 -14.30 -13.43
CA ILE A 150 8.86 -14.07 -12.83
C ILE A 150 7.74 -14.26 -13.84
N GLY A 151 6.65 -14.89 -13.39
CA GLY A 151 5.34 -14.85 -14.04
C GLY A 151 4.36 -14.01 -13.25
N ILE A 152 3.53 -13.25 -13.94
CA ILE A 152 2.56 -12.34 -13.35
C ILE A 152 1.19 -12.62 -13.92
N GLY A 153 0.22 -12.93 -13.06
CA GLY A 153 -1.15 -13.17 -13.39
C GLY A 153 -2.08 -12.20 -12.69
N TYR A 154 -3.00 -11.62 -13.43
CA TYR A 154 -4.10 -10.82 -12.91
C TYR A 154 -5.42 -11.31 -13.48
N PHE A 155 -6.41 -11.47 -12.61
CA PHE A 155 -7.78 -11.76 -13.01
C PHE A 155 -8.77 -11.04 -12.11
N GLU A 156 -9.84 -10.50 -12.72
CA GLU A 156 -10.96 -9.90 -12.01
C GLU A 156 -12.29 -10.41 -12.54
N HIS A 157 -13.26 -10.53 -11.66
CA HIS A 157 -14.65 -10.82 -12.00
C HIS A 157 -15.59 -10.15 -10.99
N GLY A 158 -16.42 -9.25 -11.48
CA GLY A 158 -17.32 -8.46 -10.64
C GLY A 158 -16.55 -7.51 -9.73
N LYS A 159 -16.58 -7.78 -8.41
CA LYS A 159 -15.87 -6.98 -7.40
C LYS A 159 -14.65 -7.71 -6.82
N LYS A 160 -14.29 -8.84 -7.40
CA LYS A 160 -13.21 -9.68 -6.91
C LYS A 160 -12.05 -9.65 -7.88
N SER A 161 -10.85 -9.55 -7.35
CA SER A 161 -9.63 -9.55 -8.14
C SER A 161 -8.52 -10.30 -7.42
N SER A 162 -7.58 -10.83 -8.20
CA SER A 162 -6.38 -11.48 -7.65
C SER A 162 -5.18 -11.14 -8.53
N TYR A 163 -4.06 -10.80 -7.87
CA TYR A 163 -2.73 -10.74 -8.45
C TYR A 163 -1.92 -11.93 -7.93
N VAL A 164 -1.28 -12.65 -8.83
CA VAL A 164 -0.39 -13.78 -8.52
C VAL A 164 0.96 -13.52 -9.17
N PHE A 165 2.02 -13.74 -8.40
CA PHE A 165 3.40 -13.56 -8.81
C PHE A 165 4.14 -14.87 -8.54
N GLU A 166 4.62 -15.55 -9.59
CA GLU A 166 5.41 -16.77 -9.48
C GLU A 166 6.87 -16.49 -9.83
N MET A 167 7.79 -16.61 -8.86
CA MET A 167 9.22 -16.39 -9.03
C MET A 167 9.92 -17.73 -9.30
N GLY A 168 10.71 -17.78 -10.35
CA GLY A 168 11.46 -18.94 -10.81
C GLY A 168 12.97 -18.69 -10.89
N ASN A 169 13.70 -19.79 -11.20
CA ASN A 169 15.12 -19.77 -11.44
C ASN A 169 15.43 -20.44 -12.79
N SER A 170 15.93 -19.66 -13.75
CA SER A 170 16.18 -20.11 -15.12
C SER A 170 17.20 -21.26 -15.20
N ARG A 171 18.25 -21.27 -14.35
CA ARG A 171 19.30 -22.30 -14.33
C ARG A 171 18.76 -23.61 -13.77
N LEU A 172 17.92 -23.58 -12.72
CA LEU A 172 17.24 -24.76 -12.19
C LEU A 172 16.26 -25.31 -13.21
N ASN A 173 15.47 -24.45 -13.85
CA ASN A 173 14.54 -24.83 -14.91
C ASN A 173 15.28 -25.51 -16.09
N ALA A 174 16.40 -24.95 -16.53
CA ALA A 174 17.23 -25.54 -17.56
C ALA A 174 17.84 -26.90 -17.16
N PHE A 175 18.24 -27.07 -15.89
CA PHE A 175 18.67 -28.37 -15.36
C PHE A 175 17.52 -29.38 -15.39
N CYS A 176 16.39 -29.02 -14.84
CA CYS A 176 15.20 -29.89 -14.75
C CYS A 176 14.68 -30.31 -16.13
N SER A 177 14.76 -29.41 -17.11
CA SER A 177 14.33 -29.64 -18.50
C SER A 177 15.16 -30.70 -19.24
N ARG A 178 16.44 -30.87 -18.85
CA ARG A 178 17.28 -31.93 -19.43
C ARG A 178 16.84 -33.34 -19.00
N ASN A 179 16.15 -33.46 -17.87
CA ASN A 179 15.65 -34.69 -17.30
C ASN A 179 16.73 -35.77 -17.10
N LEU A 180 17.93 -35.35 -16.73
CA LEU A 180 19.12 -36.19 -16.50
C LEU A 180 19.63 -36.01 -15.09
N ASN A 181 19.91 -37.14 -14.40
CA ASN A 181 20.57 -37.13 -13.09
C ASN A 181 22.00 -36.60 -13.20
N ASP A 182 22.42 -35.86 -12.17
CA ASP A 182 23.83 -35.60 -11.98
C ASP A 182 24.55 -36.88 -11.54
N GLU A 183 25.80 -37.01 -11.98
CA GLU A 183 26.68 -38.11 -11.64
C GLU A 183 27.81 -37.69 -10.70
N GLY A 184 28.55 -38.67 -10.16
CA GLY A 184 29.70 -38.48 -9.29
C GLY A 184 29.39 -38.65 -7.80
N SER A 185 30.38 -38.27 -6.96
CA SER A 185 30.28 -38.31 -5.50
C SER A 185 29.78 -36.99 -4.91
N GLY A 186 29.24 -37.02 -3.69
CA GLY A 186 28.79 -35.85 -2.95
C GLY A 186 27.35 -35.95 -2.46
N LYS A 187 26.83 -34.85 -1.96
CA LYS A 187 25.42 -34.74 -1.55
C LYS A 187 24.55 -34.40 -2.77
N PHE A 188 23.36 -34.99 -2.76
CA PHE A 188 22.35 -34.76 -3.80
C PHE A 188 21.06 -34.23 -3.20
N LEU A 189 20.40 -33.35 -3.92
CA LEU A 189 19.09 -32.82 -3.64
C LEU A 189 18.04 -33.47 -4.56
N LEU A 190 16.86 -33.70 -4.05
CA LEU A 190 15.69 -34.27 -4.72
C LEU A 190 14.50 -33.33 -4.61
N GLY A 191 13.49 -33.54 -5.44
CA GLY A 191 12.23 -32.80 -5.36
C GLY A 191 12.29 -31.34 -5.88
N MET A 192 13.40 -30.94 -6.52
CA MET A 192 13.55 -29.60 -7.10
C MET A 192 12.91 -29.46 -8.49
N CYS A 193 12.61 -30.58 -9.14
CA CYS A 193 12.13 -30.64 -10.52
C CYS A 193 10.74 -31.30 -10.60
N LYS A 194 10.04 -31.07 -11.73
CA LYS A 194 8.80 -31.78 -12.08
C LYS A 194 8.98 -33.31 -11.99
N ASN A 195 10.08 -33.82 -12.47
CA ASN A 195 10.50 -35.19 -12.18
C ASN A 195 11.17 -35.22 -10.80
N GLU A 196 10.42 -35.59 -9.78
CA GLU A 196 10.85 -35.60 -8.37
C GLU A 196 12.00 -36.60 -8.07
N THR A 197 12.26 -37.56 -8.98
CA THR A 197 13.35 -38.51 -8.84
C THR A 197 14.70 -37.98 -9.34
N LEU A 198 14.71 -36.88 -10.03
CA LEU A 198 15.95 -36.25 -10.50
C LEU A 198 16.83 -35.83 -9.33
N ARG A 199 18.10 -36.22 -9.42
CA ARG A 199 19.13 -35.92 -8.43
C ARG A 199 20.02 -34.80 -8.97
N MET A 200 20.03 -33.66 -8.26
CA MET A 200 20.97 -32.57 -8.51
C MET A 200 22.03 -32.54 -7.43
N ARG A 201 23.30 -32.44 -7.82
CA ARG A 201 24.38 -32.28 -6.84
C ARG A 201 24.22 -30.93 -6.09
N GLU A 202 24.51 -30.97 -4.79
CA GLU A 202 24.41 -29.79 -3.93
C GLU A 202 25.27 -28.61 -4.42
N ASP A 203 26.49 -28.88 -4.91
CA ASP A 203 27.37 -27.84 -5.45
C ASP A 203 26.83 -27.20 -6.73
N LYS A 204 26.18 -27.97 -7.60
CA LYS A 204 25.50 -27.45 -8.79
C LYS A 204 24.25 -26.66 -8.43
N PHE A 205 23.48 -27.11 -7.45
CA PHE A 205 22.34 -26.37 -6.93
C PHE A 205 22.80 -25.01 -6.39
N LYS A 206 23.83 -24.96 -5.55
CA LYS A 206 24.40 -23.72 -5.03
C LYS A 206 24.86 -22.80 -6.17
N SER A 207 25.57 -23.35 -7.18
CA SER A 207 25.97 -22.57 -8.35
C SER A 207 24.78 -22.04 -9.17
N ALA A 208 23.68 -22.82 -9.28
CA ALA A 208 22.49 -22.38 -9.99
C ALA A 208 21.71 -21.29 -9.23
N THR A 209 21.73 -21.30 -7.91
CA THR A 209 21.04 -20.35 -7.05
C THR A 209 21.87 -19.13 -6.67
N ALA A 210 23.20 -19.16 -6.87
CA ALA A 210 24.12 -18.03 -6.67
C ALA A 210 24.01 -17.02 -7.81
N LEU A 211 22.86 -16.38 -7.97
CA LEU A 211 22.56 -15.40 -9.03
C LEU A 211 22.98 -13.98 -8.66
N ASN A 212 23.09 -13.68 -7.39
CA ASN A 212 23.39 -12.36 -6.86
C ASN A 212 24.64 -12.42 -5.97
N SER A 213 25.56 -11.49 -6.17
CA SER A 213 26.78 -11.35 -5.35
C SER A 213 26.60 -10.41 -4.15
N ARG A 214 25.41 -9.84 -3.97
CA ARG A 214 25.11 -8.96 -2.85
C ARG A 214 25.18 -9.76 -1.54
N PRO A 215 25.94 -9.30 -0.51
CA PRO A 215 26.09 -10.07 0.74
C PRO A 215 24.83 -10.07 1.60
N TYR A 216 23.99 -9.04 1.49
CA TYR A 216 22.74 -8.90 2.23
C TYR A 216 21.75 -7.99 1.49
N VAL A 217 20.49 -8.13 1.83
CA VAL A 217 19.38 -7.25 1.42
C VAL A 217 18.69 -6.74 2.67
N TYR A 218 18.32 -5.48 2.68
CA TYR A 218 17.47 -4.90 3.73
C TYR A 218 16.23 -4.25 3.12
N TYR A 219 15.18 -4.21 3.90
CA TYR A 219 13.93 -3.51 3.56
C TYR A 219 13.29 -2.93 4.84
N PRO A 220 12.65 -1.73 4.78
CA PRO A 220 12.55 -0.84 3.63
C PRO A 220 13.91 -0.34 3.14
N ASN A 221 13.99 -0.06 1.83
CA ASN A 221 15.17 0.51 1.17
C ASN A 221 14.90 1.97 0.75
N ASP A 222 15.54 2.46 -0.31
CA ASP A 222 15.35 3.83 -0.83
C ASP A 222 13.98 4.04 -1.53
N GLU A 223 13.17 2.97 -1.72
CA GLU A 223 11.78 3.10 -2.17
C GLU A 223 10.89 3.42 -0.96
N PRO A 224 10.03 4.47 -1.03
CA PRO A 224 9.10 4.74 0.04
C PRO A 224 8.20 3.54 0.35
N ALA A 225 8.18 3.10 1.60
CA ALA A 225 7.45 1.91 2.04
C ALA A 225 6.16 2.26 2.78
N LEU A 226 5.20 1.33 2.85
CA LEU A 226 4.01 1.51 3.68
C LEU A 226 4.39 1.86 5.12
N ALA A 227 3.59 2.70 5.77
CA ALA A 227 3.84 3.09 7.17
C ALA A 227 3.47 1.98 8.16
N PHE A 228 2.62 1.04 7.77
CA PHE A 228 2.11 -0.01 8.65
C PHE A 228 1.93 -1.34 7.93
N PHE A 229 1.80 -2.39 8.73
CA PHE A 229 1.47 -3.76 8.35
C PHE A 229 0.24 -4.22 9.15
N SER A 230 -0.67 -4.96 8.54
CA SER A 230 -1.90 -5.39 9.23
C SER A 230 -2.33 -6.82 8.97
N ASN A 231 -1.74 -7.51 8.01
CA ASN A 231 -2.20 -8.86 7.67
C ASN A 231 -1.17 -9.65 6.86
N GLU A 232 -0.94 -10.88 7.27
CA GLU A 232 -0.22 -11.93 6.54
C GLU A 232 -0.70 -13.29 7.01
N ILE A 233 -0.69 -14.30 6.16
CA ILE A 233 -1.03 -15.68 6.50
C ILE A 233 0.13 -16.57 6.06
N PRO A 234 0.76 -17.29 7.02
CA PRO A 234 0.52 -17.28 8.46
C PRO A 234 0.98 -15.97 9.12
N ASP A 235 0.35 -15.62 10.26
CA ASP A 235 0.59 -14.34 10.95
C ASP A 235 1.92 -14.37 11.73
N PRO A 236 2.91 -13.51 11.40
CA PRO A 236 4.17 -13.41 12.14
C PRO A 236 4.03 -12.72 13.50
N MET A 237 2.90 -11.99 13.71
CA MET A 237 2.65 -11.19 14.90
C MET A 237 1.29 -11.50 15.55
N PRO A 238 1.00 -12.75 15.96
CA PRO A 238 -0.35 -13.19 16.38
C PRO A 238 -0.90 -12.41 17.58
N GLY A 239 -0.08 -11.69 18.31
CA GLY A 239 -0.49 -10.82 19.41
C GLY A 239 -0.86 -9.38 19.00
N CYS A 240 -0.75 -9.02 17.73
CA CYS A 240 -1.04 -7.67 17.19
C CYS A 240 -1.89 -7.78 15.92
N LYS A 241 -2.72 -6.77 15.64
CA LYS A 241 -3.55 -6.68 14.44
C LYS A 241 -3.09 -5.60 13.47
N ILE A 242 -2.32 -4.64 13.95
CA ILE A 242 -1.69 -3.58 13.17
C ILE A 242 -0.36 -3.19 13.83
N THR A 243 0.70 -3.12 13.05
CA THR A 243 2.05 -2.74 13.52
C THR A 243 2.67 -1.75 12.53
N ALA A 244 3.85 -1.21 12.80
CA ALA A 244 4.65 -0.60 11.74
C ALA A 244 4.98 -1.64 10.65
N ASN A 245 5.27 -1.15 9.44
CA ASN A 245 5.87 -1.99 8.41
C ASN A 245 7.18 -2.60 8.94
N PRO A 246 7.31 -3.93 8.97
CA PRO A 246 8.48 -4.57 9.53
C PRO A 246 9.76 -4.17 8.78
N VAL A 247 10.83 -3.97 9.53
CA VAL A 247 12.18 -3.75 9.00
C VAL A 247 12.95 -5.06 9.00
N SER A 248 13.57 -5.42 7.88
CA SER A 248 14.20 -6.74 7.73
C SER A 248 15.59 -6.66 7.13
N VAL A 249 16.41 -7.67 7.46
CA VAL A 249 17.70 -7.96 6.83
C VAL A 249 17.73 -9.44 6.49
N GLU A 250 18.16 -9.75 5.27
CA GLU A 250 18.44 -11.12 4.82
C GLU A 250 19.87 -11.20 4.29
N PHE A 251 20.62 -12.21 4.72
CA PHE A 251 21.98 -12.47 4.24
C PHE A 251 21.97 -13.54 3.17
N ASN A 252 22.79 -13.34 2.13
CA ASN A 252 22.99 -14.29 1.06
C ASN A 252 23.49 -15.64 1.63
N ALA A 253 23.01 -16.75 1.09
CA ALA A 253 23.40 -18.08 1.51
C ALA A 253 24.89 -18.38 1.34
N GLU A 254 25.57 -17.69 0.42
CA GLU A 254 27.01 -17.80 0.19
C GLU A 254 27.87 -17.09 1.26
N GLU A 255 27.25 -16.22 2.06
CA GLU A 255 27.94 -15.52 3.15
C GLU A 255 28.21 -16.45 4.35
N PRO A 256 29.28 -16.23 5.14
CA PRO A 256 29.47 -16.93 6.41
C PRO A 256 28.27 -16.77 7.36
N PRO A 257 28.05 -17.68 8.30
CA PRO A 257 27.00 -17.58 9.29
C PRO A 257 27.01 -16.23 10.03
N VAL A 258 25.82 -15.72 10.34
CA VAL A 258 25.61 -14.43 11.00
C VAL A 258 24.98 -14.63 12.36
N THR A 259 25.52 -13.97 13.37
CA THR A 259 24.94 -13.90 14.73
C THR A 259 24.51 -12.46 15.01
N MET A 260 23.21 -12.23 15.10
CA MET A 260 22.67 -10.91 15.47
C MET A 260 23.07 -10.57 16.90
N LYS A 261 23.51 -9.32 17.13
CA LYS A 261 23.79 -8.74 18.46
C LYS A 261 22.70 -7.76 18.88
N SER A 262 22.25 -6.91 17.95
CA SER A 262 21.09 -6.02 18.18
C SER A 262 20.48 -5.58 16.85
N PHE A 263 19.18 -5.26 16.89
CA PHE A 263 18.45 -4.66 15.80
C PHE A 263 17.60 -3.51 16.35
N LYS A 264 17.75 -2.31 15.80
CA LYS A 264 17.15 -1.08 16.31
C LYS A 264 16.60 -0.22 15.19
N ILE A 265 15.55 0.55 15.50
CA ILE A 265 14.97 1.57 14.61
C ILE A 265 14.94 2.89 15.37
N TYR A 266 15.18 3.98 14.65
CA TYR A 266 15.18 5.34 15.20
C TYR A 266 14.26 6.25 14.39
N GLU A 267 13.51 7.12 15.09
CA GLU A 267 12.80 8.27 14.55
C GLU A 267 13.47 9.55 15.03
N SER A 268 14.00 10.36 14.13
CA SER A 268 14.71 11.62 14.48
C SER A 268 15.78 11.42 15.57
N GLY A 269 16.53 10.33 15.49
CA GLY A 269 17.59 9.98 16.46
C GLY A 269 17.09 9.33 17.75
N ARG A 270 15.79 9.24 18.00
CA ARG A 270 15.22 8.56 19.17
C ARG A 270 14.91 7.09 18.84
N GLU A 271 15.47 6.17 19.60
CA GLU A 271 15.21 4.73 19.47
C GLU A 271 13.76 4.39 19.82
N LEU A 272 13.11 3.60 18.99
CA LEU A 272 11.78 3.04 19.25
C LEU A 272 11.91 1.89 20.25
N GLN A 273 11.11 1.93 21.32
CA GLN A 273 11.24 0.99 22.44
C GLN A 273 10.26 -0.19 22.36
N ASN A 274 9.05 0.04 21.81
CA ASN A 274 7.99 -0.97 21.76
C ASN A 274 8.14 -1.87 20.53
N VAL A 275 9.22 -2.68 20.51
CA VAL A 275 9.58 -3.51 19.36
C VAL A 275 9.58 -5.00 19.69
N LYS A 276 9.42 -5.83 18.65
CA LYS A 276 9.63 -7.28 18.69
C LYS A 276 10.54 -7.67 17.52
N ILE A 277 11.56 -8.46 17.83
CA ILE A 277 12.48 -9.00 16.83
C ILE A 277 12.11 -10.47 16.59
N LEU A 278 12.06 -10.85 15.31
CA LEU A 278 11.91 -12.24 14.87
C LEU A 278 13.17 -12.69 14.13
N ASP A 279 13.55 -13.93 14.41
CA ASP A 279 14.56 -14.71 13.72
C ASP A 279 14.08 -16.16 13.61
N LYS A 280 14.90 -17.06 13.10
CA LYS A 280 14.60 -18.50 12.99
C LYS A 280 14.07 -19.11 14.28
N ASN A 281 14.55 -18.67 15.47
CA ASN A 281 14.22 -19.29 16.75
C ASN A 281 12.97 -18.69 17.40
N SER A 282 12.62 -17.46 17.03
CA SER A 282 11.52 -16.66 17.61
C SER A 282 10.33 -16.47 16.67
N ASP A 283 10.45 -16.89 15.42
CA ASP A 283 9.35 -16.88 14.45
C ASP A 283 8.27 -17.90 14.86
N PRO A 284 7.01 -17.43 15.15
CA PRO A 284 5.94 -18.33 15.59
C PRO A 284 5.54 -19.37 14.53
N ASN A 285 5.86 -19.13 13.26
CA ASN A 285 5.51 -20.01 12.15
C ASN A 285 6.67 -20.88 11.68
N ALA A 286 7.88 -20.74 12.25
CA ALA A 286 9.09 -21.48 11.90
C ALA A 286 9.45 -21.43 10.39
N ILE A 287 9.16 -20.31 9.73
CA ILE A 287 9.41 -20.08 8.29
C ILE A 287 10.75 -19.38 8.08
N LEU A 288 11.13 -18.46 8.99
CA LEU A 288 12.37 -17.70 8.85
C LEU A 288 13.59 -18.62 8.91
N SER A 289 14.54 -18.37 8.01
CA SER A 289 15.84 -19.04 8.01
C SER A 289 16.79 -18.42 9.05
N ASP A 290 17.95 -19.03 9.25
CA ASP A 290 19.04 -18.48 10.08
C ASP A 290 19.76 -17.28 9.45
N ARG A 291 19.31 -16.85 8.27
CA ARG A 291 19.80 -15.70 7.51
C ARG A 291 18.86 -14.50 7.53
N GLN A 292 17.66 -14.66 8.07
CA GLN A 292 16.57 -13.67 8.03
C GLN A 292 16.29 -13.13 9.43
N PHE A 293 16.30 -11.81 9.55
CA PHE A 293 16.06 -11.07 10.79
C PHE A 293 15.04 -9.97 10.53
N VAL A 294 14.04 -9.85 11.39
CA VAL A 294 12.93 -8.92 11.22
C VAL A 294 12.67 -8.18 12.52
N LEU A 295 12.44 -6.88 12.45
CA LEU A 295 12.04 -6.05 13.58
C LEU A 295 10.67 -5.42 13.29
N PHE A 296 9.70 -5.67 14.17
CA PHE A 296 8.40 -5.00 14.20
C PHE A 296 8.37 -3.95 15.31
N SER A 297 7.97 -2.71 14.98
CA SER A 297 7.46 -1.78 15.99
C SER A 297 5.97 -2.04 16.17
N ARG A 298 5.51 -2.16 17.44
CA ARG A 298 4.08 -2.28 17.74
C ARG A 298 3.31 -0.96 17.55
N GLU A 299 4.02 0.12 17.39
CA GLU A 299 3.47 1.44 17.04
C GLU A 299 3.69 1.67 15.54
N VAL A 300 2.62 2.04 14.83
CA VAL A 300 2.70 2.34 13.39
C VAL A 300 3.65 3.51 13.12
N PHE A 301 4.34 3.48 11.99
CA PHE A 301 5.15 4.62 11.57
C PHE A 301 4.26 5.80 11.16
N LYS A 302 4.78 7.00 11.27
CA LYS A 302 4.16 8.20 10.69
C LYS A 302 4.25 8.15 9.16
N PHE A 303 3.31 8.74 8.48
CA PHE A 303 3.38 8.95 7.02
C PHE A 303 4.37 10.07 6.67
N ASP A 304 4.99 10.00 5.49
CA ASP A 304 5.99 10.98 5.01
C ASP A 304 7.11 11.22 6.02
N ALA A 305 7.54 10.20 6.72
CA ALA A 305 8.51 10.32 7.79
C ALA A 305 9.77 9.50 7.50
N LYS A 306 10.91 10.05 7.94
CA LYS A 306 12.21 9.43 7.81
C LYS A 306 12.55 8.65 9.08
N TYR A 307 12.99 7.41 8.87
CA TYR A 307 13.48 6.51 9.91
C TYR A 307 14.88 6.04 9.57
N SER A 308 15.63 5.59 10.57
CA SER A 308 16.88 4.87 10.35
C SER A 308 16.88 3.55 11.12
N ALA A 309 17.56 2.55 10.57
CA ALA A 309 17.73 1.25 11.17
C ALA A 309 19.22 0.95 11.39
N GLU A 310 19.50 0.22 12.47
CA GLU A 310 20.83 -0.25 12.81
C GLU A 310 20.79 -1.73 13.17
N PHE A 311 21.58 -2.52 12.45
CA PHE A 311 21.73 -3.95 12.68
C PHE A 311 23.19 -4.27 13.01
N ASN A 312 23.44 -4.67 14.27
CA ASN A 312 24.76 -5.07 14.75
C ASN A 312 24.85 -6.59 14.78
N TYR A 313 25.91 -7.15 14.22
CA TYR A 313 26.08 -8.59 14.06
C TYR A 313 27.54 -9.01 14.10
N GLU A 314 27.76 -10.28 14.34
CA GLU A 314 29.05 -10.95 14.21
C GLU A 314 29.06 -11.88 13.01
N GLN A 315 30.11 -11.83 12.22
CA GLN A 315 30.31 -12.67 11.05
C GLN A 315 31.80 -12.95 10.86
N GLY A 316 32.18 -14.25 10.78
CA GLY A 316 33.57 -14.66 10.66
C GLY A 316 34.46 -14.15 11.82
N GLY A 317 33.94 -14.12 13.05
CA GLY A 317 34.65 -13.63 14.24
C GLY A 317 34.83 -12.10 14.31
N LYS A 318 34.20 -11.34 13.42
CA LYS A 318 34.29 -9.88 13.38
C LYS A 318 32.93 -9.23 13.67
N GLN A 319 32.94 -8.19 14.52
CA GLN A 319 31.77 -7.34 14.73
C GLN A 319 31.57 -6.43 13.52
N LYS A 320 30.32 -6.34 13.05
CA LYS A 320 29.91 -5.53 11.91
C LYS A 320 28.62 -4.78 12.25
N THR A 321 28.41 -3.64 11.58
CA THR A 321 27.19 -2.84 11.72
C THR A 321 26.68 -2.45 10.34
N LEU A 322 25.39 -2.68 10.10
CA LEU A 322 24.65 -2.11 8.97
C LEU A 322 23.81 -0.93 9.48
N ARG A 323 23.84 0.17 8.72
CA ARG A 323 22.97 1.32 8.96
C ARG A 323 22.36 1.77 7.65
N TRP A 324 21.07 2.04 7.66
CA TRP A 324 20.37 2.60 6.51
C TRP A 324 19.21 3.48 6.95
N GLU A 325 18.74 4.31 6.03
CA GLU A 325 17.60 5.17 6.22
C GLU A 325 16.49 4.75 5.26
N PHE A 326 15.26 5.02 5.62
CA PHE A 326 14.10 4.80 4.76
C PHE A 326 13.03 5.85 5.03
N ILE A 327 12.11 5.99 4.06
CA ILE A 327 10.99 6.93 4.14
C ILE A 327 9.69 6.14 4.04
N THR A 328 8.68 6.55 4.81
CA THR A 328 7.35 5.99 4.73
C THR A 328 6.51 6.71 3.68
N GLN A 329 5.64 5.97 3.00
CA GLN A 329 4.71 6.55 2.01
C GLN A 329 3.67 7.44 2.68
N ALA A 330 3.24 8.50 1.97
CA ALA A 330 2.00 9.20 2.26
C ALA A 330 0.78 8.43 1.75
N PRO A 331 -0.41 8.67 2.31
CA PRO A 331 -1.67 8.34 1.66
C PRO A 331 -1.79 8.99 0.27
N LYS A 332 -2.61 8.40 -0.61
CA LYS A 332 -2.75 8.84 -2.02
C LYS A 332 -3.28 10.27 -2.17
N PHE A 333 -4.18 10.68 -1.28
CA PHE A 333 -4.81 11.99 -1.29
C PHE A 333 -4.36 12.84 -0.11
N ARG A 334 -4.82 14.09 -0.03
CA ARG A 334 -4.72 14.89 1.19
C ARG A 334 -5.31 14.09 2.35
N TYR A 335 -4.69 14.13 3.51
CA TYR A 335 -5.06 13.22 4.57
C TYR A 335 -5.10 13.85 5.95
N PHE A 336 -5.85 13.19 6.82
CA PHE A 336 -5.92 13.48 8.24
C PHE A 336 -5.44 12.23 9.00
N VAL A 337 -4.74 12.45 10.09
CA VAL A 337 -4.46 11.43 11.10
C VAL A 337 -5.27 11.80 12.33
N VAL A 338 -6.20 10.94 12.74
CA VAL A 338 -7.19 11.20 13.78
C VAL A 338 -7.17 10.12 14.85
N GLN A 339 -7.63 10.46 16.05
CA GLN A 339 -7.82 9.51 17.15
C GLN A 339 -9.30 9.36 17.56
N GLY A 340 -10.16 10.25 17.08
CA GLY A 340 -11.58 10.35 17.37
C GLY A 340 -11.92 11.63 18.11
N GLY A 341 -13.13 12.16 17.85
CA GLY A 341 -13.61 13.43 18.39
C GLY A 341 -13.27 14.66 17.51
N GLU A 342 -12.55 14.46 16.38
CA GLU A 342 -12.13 15.56 15.53
C GLU A 342 -13.26 16.08 14.65
N ASN A 343 -13.21 17.39 14.40
CA ASN A 343 -14.02 18.09 13.40
C ASN A 343 -13.11 18.50 12.24
N LEU A 344 -13.33 17.90 11.08
CA LEU A 344 -12.53 18.05 9.89
C LEU A 344 -13.25 18.93 8.86
N SER A 345 -12.55 19.89 8.27
CA SER A 345 -13.06 20.70 7.17
C SER A 345 -12.54 20.15 5.85
N VAL A 346 -13.45 19.86 4.90
CA VAL A 346 -13.13 19.27 3.60
C VAL A 346 -13.78 20.06 2.47
N LYS A 347 -13.14 20.09 1.29
CA LYS A 347 -13.68 20.75 0.10
C LYS A 347 -14.64 19.83 -0.64
N ASN A 348 -15.65 20.43 -1.24
CA ASN A 348 -16.65 19.78 -2.06
C ASN A 348 -16.02 19.06 -3.26
N GLY A 349 -16.39 17.80 -3.50
CA GLY A 349 -15.94 16.99 -4.63
C GLY A 349 -14.49 16.52 -4.57
N ALA A 350 -13.73 16.84 -3.50
CA ALA A 350 -12.37 16.38 -3.33
C ALA A 350 -12.28 15.08 -2.53
N PHE A 351 -11.31 14.23 -2.88
CA PHE A 351 -10.98 13.04 -2.09
C PHE A 351 -10.05 13.38 -0.93
N TYR A 352 -10.30 12.73 0.20
CA TYR A 352 -9.46 12.77 1.40
C TYR A 352 -9.25 11.37 1.94
N ASP A 353 -8.05 11.09 2.42
CA ASP A 353 -7.75 9.89 3.20
C ASP A 353 -7.75 10.25 4.69
N ILE A 354 -8.42 9.44 5.51
CA ILE A 354 -8.53 9.62 6.96
C ILE A 354 -7.96 8.37 7.61
N PHE A 355 -6.82 8.50 8.26
CA PHE A 355 -6.22 7.42 9.02
C PHE A 355 -6.61 7.53 10.48
N VAL A 356 -7.32 6.52 10.98
CA VAL A 356 -7.66 6.40 12.41
C VAL A 356 -6.46 5.76 13.10
N ALA A 357 -5.66 6.59 13.78
CA ALA A 357 -4.44 6.15 14.44
C ALA A 357 -4.79 5.12 15.53
N PRO A 358 -4.21 3.92 15.50
CA PRO A 358 -4.49 2.90 16.50
C PRO A 358 -3.94 3.32 17.88
N LYS A 359 -4.67 3.03 18.94
CA LYS A 359 -4.26 3.29 20.33
C LYS A 359 -3.19 2.31 20.80
N ASP A 360 -3.26 1.10 20.29
CA ASP A 360 -2.30 0.01 20.47
C ASP A 360 -2.32 -0.93 19.26
N CYS A 361 -1.47 -1.93 19.25
CA CYS A 361 -1.34 -2.84 18.10
C CYS A 361 -2.54 -3.79 17.89
N ASN A 362 -3.56 -3.75 18.74
CA ASN A 362 -4.81 -4.51 18.57
C ASN A 362 -5.97 -3.64 18.09
N ASP A 363 -5.79 -2.32 18.03
CA ASP A 363 -6.84 -1.35 17.70
C ASP A 363 -7.06 -1.26 16.17
N LEU A 364 -7.57 -2.35 15.59
CA LEU A 364 -7.90 -2.45 14.18
C LEU A 364 -9.35 -2.03 13.92
N MET A 365 -9.55 -1.04 13.06
CA MET A 365 -10.87 -0.63 12.57
C MET A 365 -11.45 -1.68 11.61
N LYS A 366 -12.43 -2.47 12.08
CA LYS A 366 -13.07 -3.54 11.28
C LYS A 366 -14.30 -3.06 10.50
N SER A 367 -14.94 -2.00 10.94
CA SER A 367 -16.18 -1.49 10.36
C SER A 367 -16.38 -0.02 10.69
N TYR A 368 -17.32 0.61 9.98
CA TYR A 368 -17.78 1.96 10.29
C TYR A 368 -19.27 2.10 9.98
N LYS A 369 -19.89 3.08 10.63
CA LYS A 369 -21.27 3.54 10.36
C LYS A 369 -21.21 5.03 10.02
N THR A 370 -22.16 5.50 9.21
CA THR A 370 -22.21 6.89 8.78
C THR A 370 -23.59 7.49 9.01
N SER A 371 -23.62 8.76 9.39
CA SER A 371 -24.79 9.63 9.41
C SER A 371 -24.44 10.93 8.70
N TYR A 372 -25.30 11.43 7.81
CA TYR A 372 -25.02 12.63 7.04
C TYR A 372 -26.28 13.47 6.80
N SER A 373 -26.06 14.78 6.59
CA SER A 373 -27.12 15.75 6.37
C SER A 373 -26.69 16.83 5.34
N PHE A 374 -27.65 17.27 4.54
CA PHE A 374 -27.50 18.33 3.54
C PHE A 374 -26.45 18.03 2.46
N MET A 375 -26.26 16.76 2.11
CA MET A 375 -25.35 16.31 1.05
C MET A 375 -25.91 15.10 0.30
N ASP A 376 -25.34 14.82 -0.87
CA ASP A 376 -25.55 13.56 -1.59
C ASP A 376 -24.98 12.39 -0.78
N LYS A 377 -25.36 11.15 -1.14
CA LYS A 377 -24.75 9.97 -0.52
C LYS A 377 -23.23 10.04 -0.65
N PRO A 378 -22.49 10.05 0.48
CA PRO A 378 -21.04 10.17 0.45
C PRO A 378 -20.39 8.95 -0.23
N GLU A 379 -19.34 9.20 -1.01
CA GLU A 379 -18.47 8.15 -1.52
C GLU A 379 -17.46 7.79 -0.42
N ILE A 380 -17.53 6.56 0.12
CA ILE A 380 -16.64 6.10 1.18
C ILE A 380 -16.12 4.71 0.84
N SER A 381 -14.81 4.52 0.97
CA SER A 381 -14.14 3.23 0.85
C SER A 381 -13.08 3.07 1.94
N SER A 382 -12.62 1.84 2.16
CA SER A 382 -11.56 1.52 3.10
C SER A 382 -10.37 0.93 2.31
N PRO A 383 -9.44 1.78 1.81
CA PRO A 383 -8.36 1.32 0.93
C PRO A 383 -7.26 0.55 1.66
N ALA A 384 -7.17 0.70 2.99
CA ALA A 384 -6.20 -0.01 3.83
C ALA A 384 -6.72 -0.11 5.27
N ALA A 385 -6.03 -0.86 6.12
CA ALA A 385 -6.33 -0.96 7.54
C ALA A 385 -6.35 0.42 8.20
N ASN A 386 -7.33 0.66 9.06
CA ASN A 386 -7.55 1.92 9.77
C ASN A 386 -7.65 3.17 8.87
N MET A 387 -7.87 3.01 7.55
CA MET A 387 -7.95 4.11 6.60
C MET A 387 -9.32 4.16 5.92
N LEU A 388 -9.90 5.34 5.89
CA LEU A 388 -11.11 5.67 5.14
C LEU A 388 -10.77 6.68 4.05
N ARG A 389 -11.22 6.44 2.84
CA ARG A 389 -11.20 7.40 1.73
C ARG A 389 -12.58 7.96 1.56
N VAL A 390 -12.72 9.27 1.61
CA VAL A 390 -14.01 9.94 1.54
C VAL A 390 -14.02 11.02 0.45
N LYS A 391 -15.17 11.16 -0.21
CA LYS A 391 -15.49 12.29 -1.08
C LYS A 391 -16.93 12.71 -0.82
N LEU A 392 -17.14 14.00 -0.58
CA LEU A 392 -18.43 14.57 -0.22
C LEU A 392 -18.89 15.58 -1.27
N ASN A 393 -20.18 15.54 -1.58
CA ASN A 393 -20.84 16.52 -2.43
C ASN A 393 -22.11 17.02 -1.72
N GLY A 394 -22.24 18.33 -1.53
CA GLY A 394 -23.37 18.88 -0.81
C GLY A 394 -23.32 20.41 -0.65
N ALA A 395 -24.16 20.95 0.21
CA ALA A 395 -24.18 22.35 0.56
C ALA A 395 -23.05 22.69 1.55
N LYS A 396 -22.61 23.94 1.55
CA LYS A 396 -21.67 24.44 2.57
C LYS A 396 -22.21 24.19 3.97
N GLY A 397 -21.37 23.68 4.86
CA GLY A 397 -21.73 23.32 6.23
C GLY A 397 -22.43 21.95 6.37
N ALA A 398 -22.68 21.23 5.25
CA ALA A 398 -23.16 19.87 5.31
C ALA A 398 -22.22 18.99 6.14
N LYS A 399 -22.78 18.07 6.94
CA LYS A 399 -22.06 17.25 7.91
C LYS A 399 -22.13 15.77 7.53
N LEU A 400 -20.96 15.11 7.57
CA LEU A 400 -20.85 13.65 7.65
C LEU A 400 -20.26 13.28 9.02
N GLU A 401 -20.91 12.40 9.73
CA GLU A 401 -20.38 11.75 10.94
C GLU A 401 -20.03 10.30 10.62
N ILE A 402 -18.84 9.89 11.00
CA ILE A 402 -18.36 8.52 10.86
C ILE A 402 -18.07 7.98 12.26
N SER A 403 -18.74 6.90 12.64
CA SER A 403 -18.49 6.15 13.87
C SER A 403 -17.82 4.85 13.52
N THR A 404 -16.59 4.63 13.97
CA THR A 404 -15.79 3.44 13.66
C THR A 404 -16.04 2.32 14.67
N GLY A 405 -15.83 1.06 14.25
CA GLY A 405 -16.02 -0.11 15.11
C GLY A 405 -15.07 -0.20 16.30
N ASN A 406 -13.96 0.54 16.28
CA ASN A 406 -13.02 0.70 17.39
C ASN A 406 -13.29 1.95 18.26
N GLY A 407 -14.48 2.59 18.08
CA GLY A 407 -14.99 3.63 18.96
C GLY A 407 -14.56 5.06 18.64
N ALA A 408 -13.87 5.33 17.53
CA ALA A 408 -13.59 6.70 17.09
C ALA A 408 -14.86 7.31 16.45
N VAL A 409 -15.12 8.59 16.71
CA VAL A 409 -16.18 9.38 16.06
C VAL A 409 -15.51 10.55 15.36
N ILE A 410 -15.76 10.72 14.05
CA ILE A 410 -15.12 11.72 13.19
C ILE A 410 -16.22 12.52 12.51
N ASN A 411 -16.14 13.84 12.60
CA ASN A 411 -17.07 14.73 11.93
C ASN A 411 -16.38 15.45 10.76
N LEU A 412 -16.96 15.37 9.57
CA LEU A 412 -16.51 16.12 8.40
C LEU A 412 -17.55 17.17 8.02
N TYR A 413 -17.08 18.39 7.74
CA TYR A 413 -17.91 19.51 7.34
C TYR A 413 -17.44 20.04 5.99
N LEU A 414 -18.38 20.25 5.06
CA LEU A 414 -18.08 20.90 3.79
C LEU A 414 -17.78 22.40 4.00
N SER A 415 -16.63 22.84 3.52
CA SER A 415 -16.18 24.23 3.62
C SER A 415 -16.79 25.14 2.52
N ASP A 416 -17.25 24.55 1.42
CA ASP A 416 -17.74 25.20 0.23
C ASP A 416 -18.94 24.45 -0.37
N ASP A 417 -19.71 25.12 -1.23
CA ASP A 417 -20.86 24.53 -1.93
C ASP A 417 -20.42 23.61 -3.08
N SER A 418 -21.28 22.65 -3.43
CA SER A 418 -21.07 21.82 -4.62
C SER A 418 -21.31 22.63 -5.90
N LYS A 419 -20.46 22.43 -6.90
CA LYS A 419 -20.65 23.05 -8.23
C LYS A 419 -21.97 22.60 -8.93
N SER A 420 -22.56 21.48 -8.50
CA SER A 420 -23.80 20.95 -9.05
C SER A 420 -25.08 21.64 -8.53
N TYR A 421 -24.99 22.33 -7.40
CA TYR A 421 -26.13 23.11 -6.87
C TYR A 421 -26.40 24.42 -7.64
N GLY A 422 -25.55 24.78 -8.61
CA GLY A 422 -25.77 25.91 -9.50
C GLY A 422 -27.09 25.85 -10.31
N GLY A 423 -27.72 24.67 -10.43
CA GLY A 423 -29.02 24.46 -11.05
C GLY A 423 -30.20 24.85 -10.13
N MET A 424 -30.18 24.42 -8.85
CA MET A 424 -31.28 24.71 -7.93
C MET A 424 -31.28 26.17 -7.47
N GLY A 425 -30.10 26.77 -7.25
CA GLY A 425 -30.03 28.22 -6.98
C GLY A 425 -30.65 29.08 -8.09
N LYS A 426 -30.49 28.68 -9.36
CA LYS A 426 -31.17 29.34 -10.50
C LYS A 426 -32.67 29.12 -10.50
N ILE A 427 -33.15 27.91 -10.07
CA ILE A 427 -34.56 27.61 -9.96
C ILE A 427 -35.20 28.43 -8.83
N TYR A 428 -34.58 28.53 -7.65
CA TYR A 428 -35.09 29.36 -6.57
C TYR A 428 -35.05 30.86 -6.93
N ALA A 429 -34.01 31.35 -7.63
CA ALA A 429 -33.95 32.70 -8.13
C ALA A 429 -35.07 32.97 -9.17
N ALA A 430 -35.32 32.03 -10.08
CA ALA A 430 -36.43 32.15 -11.04
C ALA A 430 -37.80 32.16 -10.34
N ILE A 431 -38.03 31.30 -9.34
CA ILE A 431 -39.26 31.30 -8.54
C ILE A 431 -39.44 32.64 -7.79
N ALA A 432 -38.38 33.16 -7.19
CA ALA A 432 -38.41 34.46 -6.49
C ALA A 432 -38.77 35.63 -7.44
N VAL A 433 -38.22 35.63 -8.66
CA VAL A 433 -38.52 36.63 -9.71
C VAL A 433 -39.99 36.52 -10.14
N VAL A 434 -40.50 35.30 -10.35
CA VAL A 434 -41.92 35.09 -10.72
C VAL A 434 -42.85 35.54 -9.60
N LEU A 435 -42.55 35.24 -8.35
CA LEU A 435 -43.35 35.69 -7.20
C LEU A 435 -43.33 37.23 -7.04
N ALA A 436 -42.16 37.86 -7.23
CA ALA A 436 -42.04 39.31 -7.23
C ALA A 436 -42.85 39.98 -8.36
N ALA A 437 -42.84 39.41 -9.55
CA ALA A 437 -43.65 39.88 -10.69
C ALA A 437 -45.16 39.73 -10.42
N ILE A 438 -45.62 38.65 -9.84
CA ILE A 438 -47.02 38.42 -9.43
C ILE A 438 -47.45 39.47 -8.39
N ILE A 439 -46.62 39.70 -7.36
CA ILE A 439 -46.88 40.70 -6.34
C ILE A 439 -46.95 42.13 -6.97
N LEU A 440 -46.03 42.44 -7.83
CA LEU A 440 -46.01 43.74 -8.52
C LEU A 440 -47.27 43.92 -9.37
N PHE A 441 -47.64 42.90 -10.15
CA PHE A 441 -48.85 42.91 -10.96
C PHE A 441 -50.13 43.11 -10.12
N TYR A 442 -50.22 42.42 -8.98
CA TYR A 442 -51.32 42.59 -8.05
C TYR A 442 -51.37 43.97 -7.45
N LEU A 443 -50.26 44.61 -7.10
CA LEU A 443 -50.17 45.96 -6.58
C LEU A 443 -50.57 47.01 -7.63
N LEU A 444 -50.17 46.79 -8.92
CA LEU A 444 -50.56 47.69 -10.02
C LEU A 444 -52.05 47.57 -10.38
N ALA A 445 -52.62 46.36 -10.37
CA ALA A 445 -54.02 46.13 -10.58
C ALA A 445 -54.90 46.81 -9.50
N ARG A 446 -54.44 46.78 -8.26
CA ARG A 446 -55.13 47.41 -7.11
C ARG A 446 -55.06 48.94 -7.16
N ARG A 447 -54.03 49.53 -7.83
CA ARG A 447 -53.93 50.98 -8.06
C ARG A 447 -54.80 51.50 -9.22
N ARG A 448 -55.23 50.64 -10.16
CA ARG A 448 -56.11 50.99 -11.29
C ARG A 448 -57.60 50.88 -10.97
N GLY A 449 -57.94 50.30 -9.81
CA GLY A 449 -59.30 50.14 -9.35
C GLY A 449 -59.72 51.10 -8.23
N ARG A 450 -58.96 52.20 -8.05
CA ARG A 450 -59.33 53.36 -7.21
C ARG A 450 -59.52 54.62 -8.02
#